data_d5b9307e33d1b36ffbbb0e1e860a3f94
#
_entry.id   d5b9307e33d1b36ffbbb0e1e860a3f94
#
_cell.length_a   1.000
_cell.length_b   1.000
_cell.length_c   1.000
_cell.angle_alpha   90.00
_cell.angle_beta   90.00
_cell.angle_gamma   90.00
#
_symmetry.space_group_name_H-M   'P 1'
#
loop_
_entity.id
_entity.type
_entity.pdbx_description
1 polymer ?
#
loop_
_entity_poly.entity_id
_entity_poly.type
_entity_poly.pdbx_seq_one_letter_code
_entity_poly.pdbx_strand_id
1 'polypeptide(L)'
;VDRAALAAKLDKLLAMRGDPVKGLPATVWAEAFEGLEREQLLRAVIEVVRTLLVPEWVDRRKDDKRPQAALEAVEAWLAQPSAPETLLQCKAAAKACTAARGETFGDQHRIPEAARALAWAVGPKEAAPIFDSLACSEEELLARIALTAEYHLGPQQRRSIVDTLRRVLLPPEAPVEEAAVSKAPSGPVPYSADGHFELGQRVTHKKFGEMSVTSVGETWIEVELADGTKKRLAHKP
;
A
#
# COMPACT_ATOMS: atom_id res chain seq x y z
N VAL A 1 9.70 -13.10 -1.62
CA VAL A 1 8.57 -14.06 -1.61
C VAL A 1 8.04 -14.19 -3.03
N ASP A 2 7.77 -15.43 -3.48
CA ASP A 2 7.12 -15.68 -4.77
C ASP A 2 5.69 -15.11 -4.74
N ARG A 3 5.40 -14.19 -5.68
CA ARG A 3 4.10 -13.54 -5.80
C ARG A 3 2.95 -14.53 -6.02
N ALA A 4 3.18 -15.57 -6.83
CA ALA A 4 2.16 -16.57 -7.12
C ALA A 4 1.87 -17.42 -5.86
N ALA A 5 2.89 -17.79 -5.11
CA ALA A 5 2.75 -18.51 -3.86
C ALA A 5 2.00 -17.67 -2.80
N LEU A 6 2.31 -16.38 -2.70
CA LEU A 6 1.60 -15.47 -1.79
C LEU A 6 0.14 -15.29 -2.20
N ALA A 7 -0.13 -15.10 -3.49
CA ALA A 7 -1.49 -15.01 -4.00
C ALA A 7 -2.30 -16.26 -3.63
N ALA A 8 -1.72 -17.46 -3.84
CA ALA A 8 -2.36 -18.72 -3.48
C ALA A 8 -2.63 -18.85 -1.97
N LYS A 9 -1.70 -18.39 -1.10
CA LYS A 9 -1.92 -18.35 0.35
C LYS A 9 -3.12 -17.46 0.71
N LEU A 10 -3.22 -16.27 0.11
CA LEU A 10 -4.34 -15.35 0.33
C LEU A 10 -5.67 -15.90 -0.22
N ASP A 11 -5.66 -16.61 -1.36
CA ASP A 11 -6.85 -17.31 -1.88
C ASP A 11 -7.31 -18.42 -0.95
N LYS A 12 -6.37 -19.16 -0.36
CA LYS A 12 -6.66 -20.21 0.62
C LYS A 12 -7.44 -19.63 1.81
N LEU A 13 -7.07 -18.44 2.32
CA LEU A 13 -7.80 -17.77 3.41
C LEU A 13 -9.27 -17.53 3.06
N LEU A 14 -9.57 -17.14 1.81
CA LEU A 14 -10.96 -16.92 1.35
C LEU A 14 -11.76 -18.21 1.25
N ALA A 15 -11.11 -19.31 0.89
CA ALA A 15 -11.76 -20.60 0.73
C ALA A 15 -12.01 -21.33 2.06
N MET A 16 -11.30 -20.95 3.14
CA MET A 16 -11.40 -21.64 4.43
C MET A 16 -12.70 -21.25 5.17
N ARG A 17 -13.31 -22.25 5.78
CA ARG A 17 -14.41 -22.05 6.74
C ARG A 17 -13.79 -21.69 8.10
N GLY A 18 -14.14 -20.53 8.62
CA GLY A 18 -13.83 -20.11 9.98
C GLY A 18 -14.99 -20.31 10.94
N ASP A 19 -14.75 -20.04 12.21
CA ASP A 19 -15.82 -19.90 13.19
C ASP A 19 -16.77 -18.75 12.75
N PRO A 20 -18.10 -18.94 12.82
CA PRO A 20 -19.06 -17.93 12.36
C PRO A 20 -19.03 -16.63 13.16
N VAL A 21 -18.44 -16.64 14.35
CA VAL A 21 -18.30 -15.45 15.21
C VAL A 21 -16.87 -14.95 15.27
N LYS A 22 -15.92 -15.88 15.41
CA LYS A 22 -14.50 -15.54 15.67
C LYS A 22 -13.63 -15.46 14.42
N GLY A 23 -14.13 -15.93 13.27
CA GLY A 23 -13.36 -15.98 12.04
C GLY A 23 -12.33 -17.13 12.00
N LEU A 24 -11.22 -16.92 11.29
CA LEU A 24 -10.11 -17.87 11.20
C LEU A 24 -9.21 -17.77 12.45
N PRO A 25 -8.57 -18.88 12.89
CA PRO A 25 -7.54 -18.81 13.93
C PRO A 25 -6.35 -17.92 13.52
N ALA A 26 -5.69 -17.29 14.50
CA ALA A 26 -4.50 -16.45 14.25
C ALA A 26 -3.36 -17.22 13.57
N THR A 27 -3.20 -18.51 13.87
CA THR A 27 -2.20 -19.39 13.26
C THR A 27 -2.38 -19.51 11.76
N VAL A 28 -3.63 -19.55 11.28
CA VAL A 28 -3.96 -19.62 9.84
C VAL A 28 -3.57 -18.33 9.13
N TRP A 29 -3.81 -17.18 9.76
CA TRP A 29 -3.34 -15.89 9.25
C TRP A 29 -1.81 -15.80 9.25
N ALA A 30 -1.15 -16.31 10.31
CA ALA A 30 0.31 -16.32 10.42
C ALA A 30 0.96 -17.17 9.32
N GLU A 31 0.40 -18.34 8.99
CA GLU A 31 0.86 -19.18 7.86
C GLU A 31 0.81 -18.41 6.52
N ALA A 32 -0.18 -17.56 6.32
CA ALA A 32 -0.26 -16.74 5.11
C ALA A 32 0.85 -15.68 5.05
N PHE A 33 1.29 -15.20 6.21
CA PHE A 33 2.32 -14.17 6.33
C PHE A 33 3.75 -14.71 6.39
N GLU A 34 3.90 -16.03 6.54
CA GLU A 34 5.20 -16.67 6.60
C GLU A 34 6.10 -16.36 5.39
N GLY A 35 7.31 -15.90 5.69
CA GLY A 35 8.32 -15.53 4.69
C GLY A 35 8.18 -14.13 4.11
N LEU A 36 7.25 -13.30 4.62
CA LEU A 36 7.20 -11.89 4.29
C LEU A 36 8.18 -11.08 5.13
N GLU A 37 8.74 -10.04 4.51
CA GLU A 37 9.59 -9.10 5.24
C GLU A 37 8.75 -8.30 6.24
N ARG A 38 9.33 -8.02 7.41
CA ARG A 38 8.68 -7.28 8.49
C ARG A 38 8.03 -5.98 8.03
N GLU A 39 8.75 -5.20 7.24
CA GLU A 39 8.25 -3.92 6.74
C GLU A 39 7.03 -4.09 5.85
N GLN A 40 7.03 -5.10 4.99
CA GLN A 40 5.89 -5.42 4.11
C GLN A 40 4.67 -5.82 4.95
N LEU A 41 4.87 -6.64 5.98
CA LEU A 41 3.82 -7.04 6.90
C LEU A 41 3.23 -5.86 7.65
N LEU A 42 4.07 -5.01 8.23
CA LEU A 42 3.62 -3.82 8.94
C LEU A 42 2.79 -2.90 8.03
N ARG A 43 3.28 -2.61 6.81
CA ARG A 43 2.53 -1.79 5.84
C ARG A 43 1.18 -2.39 5.51
N ALA A 44 1.12 -3.70 5.28
CA ALA A 44 -0.11 -4.39 4.94
C ALA A 44 -1.13 -4.35 6.09
N VAL A 45 -0.70 -4.61 7.32
CA VAL A 45 -1.59 -4.62 8.49
C VAL A 45 -2.00 -3.19 8.89
N ILE A 46 -1.11 -2.19 8.77
CA ILE A 46 -1.48 -0.77 8.92
C ILE A 46 -2.64 -0.44 7.99
N GLU A 47 -2.56 -0.85 6.73
CA GLU A 47 -3.59 -0.54 5.75
C GLU A 47 -4.92 -1.24 6.06
N VAL A 48 -4.88 -2.47 6.58
CA VAL A 48 -6.10 -3.15 7.09
C VAL A 48 -6.73 -2.37 8.23
N VAL A 49 -5.94 -1.97 9.23
CA VAL A 49 -6.47 -1.20 10.38
C VAL A 49 -7.00 0.16 9.93
N ARG A 50 -6.28 0.84 9.04
CA ARG A 50 -6.67 2.15 8.50
C ARG A 50 -7.97 2.11 7.73
N THR A 51 -8.11 1.15 6.82
CA THR A 51 -9.23 1.11 5.88
C THR A 51 -10.48 0.47 6.47
N LEU A 52 -10.33 -0.43 7.43
CA LEU A 52 -11.45 -1.22 7.93
C LEU A 52 -11.83 -0.89 9.38
N LEU A 53 -10.86 -0.58 10.25
CA LEU A 53 -11.13 -0.36 11.67
C LEU A 53 -11.22 1.13 12.04
N VAL A 54 -10.34 1.97 11.54
CA VAL A 54 -10.33 3.41 11.88
C VAL A 54 -11.63 4.11 11.47
N PRO A 55 -12.26 3.84 10.34
CA PRO A 55 -13.56 4.45 10.00
C PRO A 55 -14.65 4.17 11.04
N GLU A 56 -14.73 2.94 11.54
CA GLU A 56 -15.64 2.56 12.63
C GLU A 56 -15.40 3.35 13.92
N TRP A 57 -14.13 3.61 14.22
CA TRP A 57 -13.76 4.42 15.39
C TRP A 57 -14.19 5.88 15.21
N VAL A 58 -13.86 6.47 14.05
CA VAL A 58 -14.18 7.87 13.74
C VAL A 58 -15.70 8.10 13.71
N ASP A 59 -16.47 7.15 13.20
CA ASP A 59 -17.93 7.25 13.16
C ASP A 59 -18.53 7.39 14.55
N ARG A 60 -17.98 6.68 15.52
CA ARG A 60 -18.47 6.65 16.89
C ARG A 60 -17.82 7.69 17.81
N ARG A 61 -16.60 8.14 17.47
CA ARG A 61 -15.75 9.03 18.29
C ARG A 61 -15.02 10.03 17.40
N LYS A 62 -15.78 10.94 16.79
CA LYS A 62 -15.30 11.88 15.74
C LYS A 62 -14.06 12.67 16.13
N ASP A 63 -13.91 13.02 17.39
CA ASP A 63 -12.81 13.85 17.89
C ASP A 63 -11.62 13.05 18.42
N ASP A 64 -11.75 11.73 18.51
CA ASP A 64 -10.71 10.86 19.03
C ASP A 64 -9.87 10.25 17.90
N LYS A 65 -8.73 10.85 17.65
CA LYS A 65 -7.78 10.45 16.60
C LYS A 65 -6.65 9.55 17.10
N ARG A 66 -6.69 9.07 18.34
CA ARG A 66 -5.59 8.29 18.93
C ARG A 66 -5.24 7.04 18.12
N PRO A 67 -6.17 6.20 17.64
CA PRO A 67 -5.82 5.07 16.77
C PRO A 67 -5.18 5.50 15.44
N GLN A 68 -5.70 6.55 14.81
CA GLN A 68 -5.12 7.09 13.58
C GLN A 68 -3.70 7.60 13.80
N ALA A 69 -3.47 8.39 14.86
CA ALA A 69 -2.15 8.92 15.21
C ALA A 69 -1.13 7.79 15.50
N ALA A 70 -1.60 6.64 16.00
CA ALA A 70 -0.72 5.49 16.20
C ALA A 70 -0.27 4.88 14.87
N LEU A 71 -1.14 4.81 13.86
CA LEU A 71 -0.76 4.36 12.53
C LEU A 71 0.22 5.32 11.85
N GLU A 72 -0.05 6.63 11.96
CA GLU A 72 0.84 7.68 11.44
C GLU A 72 2.24 7.62 12.07
N ALA A 73 2.32 7.35 13.38
CA ALA A 73 3.60 7.19 14.06
C ALA A 73 4.38 5.95 13.54
N VAL A 74 3.69 4.84 13.28
CA VAL A 74 4.33 3.64 12.71
C VAL A 74 4.82 3.91 11.28
N GLU A 75 4.07 4.64 10.49
CA GLU A 75 4.49 5.02 9.13
C GLU A 75 5.69 5.97 9.15
N ALA A 76 5.71 6.93 10.06
CA ALA A 76 6.87 7.79 10.25
C ALA A 76 8.12 6.98 10.63
N TRP A 77 7.95 5.97 11.49
CA TRP A 77 9.04 5.04 11.81
C TRP A 77 9.47 4.21 10.59
N LEU A 78 8.54 3.68 9.80
CA LEU A 78 8.84 2.94 8.57
C LEU A 78 9.58 3.79 7.54
N ALA A 79 9.35 5.09 7.51
CA ALA A 79 10.07 6.02 6.65
C ALA A 79 11.49 6.33 7.16
N GLN A 80 11.70 6.31 8.48
CA GLN A 80 12.96 6.64 9.14
C GLN A 80 13.22 5.73 10.36
N PRO A 81 13.51 4.42 10.14
CA PRO A 81 13.63 3.45 11.24
C PRO A 81 14.77 3.75 12.23
N SER A 82 15.82 4.45 11.78
CA SER A 82 16.98 4.80 12.59
C SER A 82 16.80 6.06 13.43
N ALA A 83 15.70 6.81 13.25
CA ALA A 83 15.46 8.04 14.01
C ALA A 83 14.86 7.70 15.38
N PRO A 84 15.53 8.01 16.49
CA PRO A 84 15.02 7.70 17.83
C PRO A 84 13.70 8.40 18.14
N GLU A 85 13.45 9.54 17.54
CA GLU A 85 12.23 10.36 17.72
C GLU A 85 11.01 9.60 17.21
N THR A 86 11.10 8.88 16.10
CA THR A 86 9.98 8.11 15.53
C THR A 86 9.60 6.95 16.45
N LEU A 87 10.58 6.29 17.07
CA LEU A 87 10.34 5.25 18.07
C LEU A 87 9.66 5.82 19.32
N LEU A 88 10.08 7.00 19.79
CA LEU A 88 9.42 7.69 20.91
C LEU A 88 7.97 8.06 20.58
N GLN A 89 7.70 8.51 19.34
CA GLN A 89 6.34 8.79 18.87
C GLN A 89 5.48 7.53 18.89
N CYS A 90 5.98 6.38 18.40
CA CYS A 90 5.27 5.11 18.47
C CYS A 90 4.95 4.72 19.92
N LYS A 91 5.89 4.84 20.85
CA LYS A 91 5.66 4.55 22.28
C LYS A 91 4.60 5.47 22.89
N ALA A 92 4.64 6.77 22.59
CA ALA A 92 3.66 7.72 23.06
C ALA A 92 2.27 7.44 22.50
N ALA A 93 2.16 7.13 21.21
CA ALA A 93 0.93 6.78 20.54
C ALA A 93 0.34 5.47 21.09
N ALA A 94 1.17 4.46 21.33
CA ALA A 94 0.73 3.21 21.96
C ALA A 94 0.15 3.46 23.37
N LYS A 95 0.78 4.32 24.17
CA LYS A 95 0.27 4.73 25.50
C LYS A 95 -1.07 5.44 25.38
N ALA A 96 -1.23 6.33 24.40
CA ALA A 96 -2.49 7.03 24.14
C ALA A 96 -3.61 6.06 23.75
N CYS A 97 -3.32 5.05 22.92
CA CYS A 97 -4.26 3.98 22.57
C CYS A 97 -4.62 3.11 23.78
N THR A 98 -3.69 2.89 24.72
CA THR A 98 -3.99 2.19 25.99
C THR A 98 -5.05 2.97 26.80
N ALA A 99 -4.91 4.29 26.89
CA ALA A 99 -5.92 5.13 27.54
C ALA A 99 -7.26 5.06 26.79
N ALA A 100 -7.26 5.17 25.45
CA ALA A 100 -8.47 5.05 24.64
C ALA A 100 -9.19 3.73 24.86
N ARG A 101 -8.45 2.63 24.96
CA ARG A 101 -9.01 1.32 25.29
C ARG A 101 -9.73 1.30 26.64
N GLY A 102 -9.15 1.92 27.66
CA GLY A 102 -9.74 2.01 28.99
C GLY A 102 -11.04 2.85 29.06
N GLU A 103 -11.22 3.73 28.08
CA GLU A 103 -12.40 4.60 27.97
C GLU A 103 -13.54 3.98 27.13
N THR A 104 -13.37 2.73 26.64
CA THR A 104 -14.31 2.06 25.74
C THR A 104 -15.02 0.90 26.43
N PHE A 105 -16.26 0.66 26.00
CA PHE A 105 -17.07 -0.48 26.44
C PHE A 105 -17.36 -1.42 25.27
N GLY A 106 -17.57 -2.71 25.58
CA GLY A 106 -17.86 -3.73 24.59
C GLY A 106 -16.71 -3.93 23.60
N ASP A 107 -17.03 -4.28 22.37
CA ASP A 107 -16.02 -4.62 21.35
C ASP A 107 -15.24 -3.43 20.80
N GLN A 108 -15.63 -2.20 21.14
CA GLN A 108 -14.93 -0.98 20.64
C GLN A 108 -13.46 -0.90 21.11
N HIS A 109 -13.10 -1.53 22.22
CA HIS A 109 -11.72 -1.55 22.72
C HIS A 109 -10.73 -2.22 21.75
N ARG A 110 -11.22 -3.00 20.79
CA ARG A 110 -10.39 -3.74 19.81
C ARG A 110 -9.69 -2.84 18.83
N ILE A 111 -10.31 -1.72 18.45
CA ILE A 111 -9.74 -0.78 17.48
C ILE A 111 -8.48 -0.08 18.04
N PRO A 112 -8.54 0.61 19.19
CA PRO A 112 -7.34 1.16 19.79
C PRO A 112 -6.34 0.08 20.22
N GLU A 113 -6.79 -1.14 20.51
CA GLU A 113 -5.90 -2.26 20.81
C GLU A 113 -5.08 -2.68 19.58
N ALA A 114 -5.70 -2.79 18.39
CA ALA A 114 -5.00 -3.09 17.15
C ALA A 114 -3.98 -2.00 16.80
N ALA A 115 -4.37 -0.73 16.91
CA ALA A 115 -3.46 0.40 16.66
C ALA A 115 -2.30 0.45 17.68
N ARG A 116 -2.59 0.17 18.95
CA ARG A 116 -1.59 0.04 20.01
C ARG A 116 -0.58 -1.07 19.71
N ALA A 117 -1.08 -2.23 19.32
CA ALA A 117 -0.24 -3.39 19.00
C ALA A 117 0.72 -3.08 17.83
N LEU A 118 0.25 -2.40 16.78
CA LEU A 118 1.09 -1.94 15.69
C LEU A 118 2.18 -0.97 16.16
N ALA A 119 1.80 0.04 16.97
CA ALA A 119 2.76 1.01 17.48
C ALA A 119 3.82 0.38 18.41
N TRP A 120 3.49 -0.71 19.10
CA TRP A 120 4.45 -1.49 19.87
C TRP A 120 5.29 -2.44 19.02
N ALA A 121 4.77 -2.96 17.92
CA ALA A 121 5.48 -3.91 17.05
C ALA A 121 6.76 -3.33 16.44
N VAL A 122 6.91 -2.00 16.38
CA VAL A 122 8.12 -1.34 15.86
C VAL A 122 9.28 -1.27 16.87
N GLY A 123 9.02 -1.51 18.15
CA GLY A 123 10.05 -1.53 19.18
C GLY A 123 10.96 -2.75 19.11
N PRO A 124 12.08 -2.76 19.86
CA PRO A 124 12.88 -3.97 20.03
C PRO A 124 12.01 -5.08 20.63
N LYS A 125 12.23 -6.31 20.19
CA LYS A 125 11.42 -7.50 20.59
C LYS A 125 11.29 -7.66 22.11
N GLU A 126 12.29 -7.23 22.85
CA GLU A 126 12.36 -7.30 24.32
C GLU A 126 11.41 -6.32 25.03
N ALA A 127 10.91 -5.32 24.31
CA ALA A 127 10.09 -4.25 24.87
C ALA A 127 8.58 -4.41 24.62
N ALA A 128 8.15 -5.54 24.08
CA ALA A 128 6.75 -5.76 23.70
C ALA A 128 5.97 -6.58 24.74
N PRO A 129 5.46 -5.96 25.83
CA PRO A 129 4.61 -6.65 26.82
C PRO A 129 3.15 -6.63 26.38
N ILE A 130 2.85 -7.07 25.16
CA ILE A 130 1.53 -6.74 24.59
C ILE A 130 0.49 -7.82 24.77
N PHE A 131 0.94 -9.04 24.82
CA PHE A 131 0.09 -10.17 25.13
C PHE A 131 0.76 -10.93 26.26
N ASP A 132 0.42 -10.56 27.48
CA ASP A 132 0.86 -11.26 28.66
C ASP A 132 0.89 -12.77 28.41
N SER A 133 2.07 -13.36 28.53
CA SER A 133 2.34 -14.80 28.61
C SER A 133 2.56 -15.61 27.33
N LEU A 134 2.45 -15.11 26.12
CA LEU A 134 2.78 -15.91 24.93
C LEU A 134 3.92 -15.25 24.15
N ALA A 135 5.08 -15.88 24.15
CA ALA A 135 6.14 -15.56 23.18
C ALA A 135 5.61 -15.91 21.77
N CYS A 136 4.95 -14.94 21.14
CA CYS A 136 4.50 -15.10 19.77
C CYS A 136 5.53 -14.53 18.80
N SER A 137 5.61 -15.13 17.61
CA SER A 137 6.43 -14.57 16.54
C SER A 137 5.85 -13.23 16.08
N GLU A 138 6.62 -12.49 15.32
CA GLU A 138 6.17 -11.21 14.77
C GLU A 138 5.02 -11.42 13.78
N GLU A 139 5.09 -12.47 12.97
CA GLU A 139 4.03 -12.90 12.06
C GLU A 139 2.75 -13.20 12.83
N GLU A 140 2.86 -13.87 13.97
CA GLU A 140 1.69 -14.17 14.82
C GLU A 140 1.10 -12.92 15.45
N LEU A 141 1.92 -11.94 15.87
CA LEU A 141 1.42 -10.66 16.35
C LEU A 141 0.61 -9.93 15.27
N LEU A 142 1.16 -9.83 14.07
CA LEU A 142 0.50 -9.16 12.95
C LEU A 142 -0.72 -9.93 12.48
N ALA A 143 -0.68 -11.26 12.51
CA ALA A 143 -1.82 -12.13 12.27
C ALA A 143 -2.96 -11.89 13.28
N ARG A 144 -2.65 -11.69 14.55
CA ARG A 144 -3.63 -11.37 15.59
C ARG A 144 -4.29 -10.01 15.36
N ILE A 145 -3.56 -9.03 14.82
CA ILE A 145 -4.12 -7.73 14.47
C ILE A 145 -5.08 -7.86 13.28
N ALA A 146 -4.71 -8.62 12.23
CA ALA A 146 -5.60 -8.93 11.12
C ALA A 146 -6.84 -9.70 11.57
N LEU A 147 -6.67 -10.70 12.44
CA LEU A 147 -7.77 -11.42 13.08
C LEU A 147 -8.68 -10.49 13.89
N THR A 148 -8.11 -9.50 14.58
CA THR A 148 -8.91 -8.51 15.32
C THR A 148 -9.85 -7.78 14.38
N ALA A 149 -9.43 -7.45 13.17
CA ALA A 149 -10.28 -6.85 12.15
C ALA A 149 -11.41 -7.82 11.74
N GLU A 150 -11.09 -9.09 11.44
CA GLU A 150 -12.10 -10.09 11.08
C GLU A 150 -13.10 -10.31 12.21
N TYR A 151 -12.63 -10.41 13.43
CA TYR A 151 -13.51 -10.60 14.60
C TYR A 151 -14.40 -9.39 14.88
N HIS A 152 -13.86 -8.18 14.76
CA HIS A 152 -14.60 -6.95 15.04
C HIS A 152 -15.67 -6.67 13.96
N LEU A 153 -15.32 -6.88 12.72
CA LEU A 153 -16.18 -6.56 11.56
C LEU A 153 -17.07 -7.75 11.13
N GLY A 154 -16.78 -8.93 11.63
CA GLY A 154 -17.45 -10.18 11.26
C GLY A 154 -16.76 -10.91 10.09
N PRO A 155 -16.95 -12.25 10.02
CA PRO A 155 -16.28 -13.11 9.03
C PRO A 155 -16.60 -12.77 7.57
N GLN A 156 -17.72 -12.10 7.30
CA GLN A 156 -18.11 -11.62 5.97
C GLN A 156 -17.11 -10.58 5.42
N GLN A 157 -16.38 -9.90 6.31
CA GLN A 157 -15.38 -8.89 5.92
C GLN A 157 -14.00 -9.48 5.61
N ARG A 158 -13.84 -10.80 5.72
CA ARG A 158 -12.57 -11.46 5.37
C ARG A 158 -12.11 -11.12 3.95
N ARG A 159 -13.05 -11.06 3.00
CA ARG A 159 -12.73 -10.65 1.63
C ARG A 159 -12.12 -9.24 1.60
N SER A 160 -12.70 -8.29 2.29
CA SER A 160 -12.18 -6.91 2.37
C SER A 160 -10.78 -6.86 2.98
N ILE A 161 -10.52 -7.68 4.00
CA ILE A 161 -9.18 -7.80 4.60
C ILE A 161 -8.20 -8.36 3.58
N VAL A 162 -8.53 -9.48 2.93
CA VAL A 162 -7.66 -10.13 1.93
C VAL A 162 -7.42 -9.21 0.72
N ASP A 163 -8.43 -8.51 0.25
CA ASP A 163 -8.30 -7.58 -0.88
C ASP A 163 -7.40 -6.39 -0.51
N THR A 164 -7.47 -5.91 0.74
CA THR A 164 -6.57 -4.87 1.26
C THR A 164 -5.14 -5.38 1.35
N LEU A 165 -4.93 -6.59 1.90
CA LEU A 165 -3.61 -7.23 1.95
C LEU A 165 -3.03 -7.41 0.55
N ARG A 166 -3.82 -7.88 -0.43
CA ARG A 166 -3.38 -8.03 -1.81
C ARG A 166 -2.92 -6.72 -2.42
N ARG A 167 -3.66 -5.65 -2.23
CA ARG A 167 -3.31 -4.34 -2.77
C ARG A 167 -1.93 -3.87 -2.31
N VAL A 168 -1.56 -4.17 -1.08
CA VAL A 168 -0.27 -3.76 -0.49
C VAL A 168 0.85 -4.76 -0.81
N LEU A 169 0.57 -6.05 -0.64
CA LEU A 169 1.58 -7.11 -0.77
C LEU A 169 1.81 -7.55 -2.22
N LEU A 170 0.79 -7.42 -3.06
CA LEU A 170 0.79 -7.79 -4.47
C LEU A 170 0.31 -6.60 -5.31
N PRO A 171 0.93 -5.42 -5.18
CA PRO A 171 0.53 -4.30 -6.02
C PRO A 171 0.50 -4.76 -7.48
N PRO A 172 -0.44 -4.28 -8.31
CA PRO A 172 -0.39 -4.56 -9.73
C PRO A 172 1.04 -4.25 -10.18
N GLU A 173 1.62 -5.16 -10.93
CA GLU A 173 2.89 -4.85 -11.58
C GLU A 173 2.64 -3.52 -12.28
N ALA A 174 3.42 -2.50 -11.90
CA ALA A 174 3.44 -1.28 -12.68
C ALA A 174 3.52 -1.76 -14.11
N PRO A 175 2.61 -1.29 -15.01
CA PRO A 175 2.71 -1.69 -16.40
C PRO A 175 4.21 -1.57 -16.63
N VAL A 176 4.84 -2.69 -16.96
CA VAL A 176 6.21 -2.65 -17.45
C VAL A 176 6.03 -1.61 -18.52
N GLU A 177 6.45 -0.34 -18.25
CA GLU A 177 6.91 0.46 -19.33
C GLU A 177 7.86 -0.53 -19.98
N GLU A 178 7.30 -1.27 -20.95
CA GLU A 178 8.17 -1.84 -21.95
C GLU A 178 9.06 -0.64 -22.17
N ALA A 179 10.24 -0.73 -21.58
CA ALA A 179 11.33 0.04 -22.06
C ALA A 179 11.31 -0.37 -23.52
N ALA A 180 10.44 0.35 -24.25
CA ALA A 180 10.54 0.48 -25.64
C ALA A 180 12.00 0.88 -25.74
N VAL A 181 12.83 -0.15 -25.88
CA VAL A 181 14.06 -0.05 -26.59
C VAL A 181 13.57 0.30 -27.98
N SER A 182 12.97 1.49 -28.04
CA SER A 182 12.94 2.30 -29.21
C SER A 182 14.41 2.34 -29.58
N LYS A 183 14.81 1.42 -30.48
CA LYS A 183 15.86 1.72 -31.41
C LYS A 183 15.42 3.04 -32.06
N ALA A 184 15.69 4.14 -31.32
CA ALA A 184 15.55 5.47 -31.85
C ALA A 184 16.31 5.40 -33.18
N PRO A 185 15.65 5.60 -34.31
CA PRO A 185 16.37 5.70 -35.56
C PRO A 185 17.38 6.82 -35.36
N SER A 186 18.63 6.51 -35.53
CA SER A 186 19.77 7.41 -35.29
C SER A 186 19.75 8.52 -36.33
N GLY A 187 18.86 9.50 -36.15
CA GLY A 187 18.77 10.68 -36.99
C GLY A 187 17.35 11.28 -37.01
N PRO A 188 17.24 12.60 -37.24
CA PRO A 188 15.94 13.26 -37.41
C PRO A 188 15.28 12.78 -38.72
N VAL A 189 14.05 12.28 -38.58
CA VAL A 189 13.23 11.82 -39.70
C VAL A 189 12.54 13.02 -40.35
N PRO A 190 12.52 13.17 -41.67
CA PRO A 190 11.80 14.27 -42.33
C PRO A 190 10.28 14.15 -42.02
N TYR A 191 9.69 15.25 -41.58
CA TYR A 191 8.24 15.31 -41.32
C TYR A 191 7.45 15.16 -42.64
N SER A 192 6.44 14.30 -42.59
CA SER A 192 5.41 14.16 -43.63
C SER A 192 4.05 14.04 -42.95
N ALA A 193 3.00 14.66 -43.49
CA ALA A 193 1.65 14.55 -42.98
C ALA A 193 1.09 13.11 -43.03
N ASP A 194 1.61 12.27 -43.91
CA ASP A 194 1.24 10.85 -44.06
C ASP A 194 2.26 9.91 -43.37
N GLY A 195 3.19 10.46 -42.58
CA GLY A 195 4.20 9.70 -41.86
C GLY A 195 3.69 9.19 -40.50
N HIS A 196 4.17 8.02 -40.09
CA HIS A 196 3.96 7.54 -38.71
C HIS A 196 5.05 8.12 -37.81
N PHE A 197 4.65 8.66 -36.67
CA PHE A 197 5.56 9.25 -35.69
C PHE A 197 5.31 8.67 -34.31
N GLU A 198 6.40 8.49 -33.56
CA GLU A 198 6.37 7.95 -32.20
C GLU A 198 6.70 9.04 -31.17
N LEU A 199 6.23 8.87 -29.96
CA LEU A 199 6.55 9.77 -28.84
C LEU A 199 8.07 9.82 -28.62
N GLY A 200 8.64 11.03 -28.50
CA GLY A 200 10.09 11.21 -28.34
C GLY A 200 10.89 11.17 -29.64
N GLN A 201 10.30 10.86 -30.78
CA GLN A 201 10.97 10.84 -32.09
C GLN A 201 11.41 12.25 -32.50
N ARG A 202 12.63 12.37 -33.01
CA ARG A 202 13.11 13.61 -33.62
C ARG A 202 12.65 13.71 -35.07
N VAL A 203 12.03 14.81 -35.42
CA VAL A 203 11.55 15.07 -36.78
C VAL A 203 12.09 16.42 -37.30
N THR A 204 12.36 16.49 -38.61
CA THR A 204 12.77 17.72 -39.24
C THR A 204 11.69 18.25 -40.16
N HIS A 205 11.26 19.48 -39.96
CA HIS A 205 10.25 20.16 -40.78
C HIS A 205 10.90 21.29 -41.58
N LYS A 206 10.58 21.42 -42.88
CA LYS A 206 11.16 22.43 -43.77
C LYS A 206 11.07 23.87 -43.25
N LYS A 207 10.02 24.20 -42.51
CA LYS A 207 9.75 25.55 -41.97
C LYS A 207 10.19 25.72 -40.53
N PHE A 208 10.17 24.64 -39.71
CA PHE A 208 10.36 24.74 -38.27
C PHE A 208 11.68 24.12 -37.78
N GLY A 209 12.47 23.51 -38.66
CA GLY A 209 13.73 22.87 -38.29
C GLY A 209 13.52 21.54 -37.55
N GLU A 210 14.46 21.21 -36.66
CA GLU A 210 14.38 20.03 -35.83
C GLU A 210 13.40 20.22 -34.65
N MET A 211 12.63 19.20 -34.39
CA MET A 211 11.57 19.17 -33.34
C MET A 211 11.52 17.78 -32.72
N SER A 212 11.00 17.71 -31.50
CA SER A 212 10.75 16.43 -30.81
C SER A 212 9.23 16.23 -30.68
N VAL A 213 8.75 15.03 -30.98
CA VAL A 213 7.35 14.67 -30.83
C VAL A 213 7.03 14.49 -29.34
N THR A 214 6.13 15.33 -28.81
CA THR A 214 5.74 15.31 -27.39
C THR A 214 4.39 14.65 -27.13
N SER A 215 3.56 14.52 -28.18
CA SER A 215 2.28 13.81 -28.11
C SER A 215 1.83 13.36 -29.50
N VAL A 216 1.15 12.22 -29.58
CA VAL A 216 0.59 11.67 -30.82
C VAL A 216 -0.90 11.46 -30.64
N GLY A 217 -1.72 12.11 -31.47
CA GLY A 217 -3.15 11.92 -31.55
C GLY A 217 -3.55 11.20 -32.86
N GLU A 218 -4.81 10.91 -33.04
CA GLU A 218 -5.30 10.19 -34.22
C GLU A 218 -5.06 10.92 -35.55
N THR A 219 -5.10 12.25 -35.58
CA THR A 219 -4.97 13.08 -36.78
C THR A 219 -3.92 14.19 -36.65
N TRP A 220 -3.20 14.23 -35.57
CA TRP A 220 -2.21 15.26 -35.26
C TRP A 220 -1.09 14.73 -34.35
N ILE A 221 0.06 15.38 -34.46
CA ILE A 221 1.16 15.25 -33.49
C ILE A 221 1.45 16.60 -32.86
N GLU A 222 1.78 16.61 -31.56
CA GLU A 222 2.34 17.78 -30.89
C GLU A 222 3.85 17.67 -30.86
N VAL A 223 4.52 18.73 -31.30
CA VAL A 223 5.97 18.79 -31.38
C VAL A 223 6.49 19.98 -30.59
N GLU A 224 7.67 19.80 -29.98
CA GLU A 224 8.39 20.86 -29.29
C GLU A 224 9.61 21.27 -30.13
N LEU A 225 9.71 22.55 -30.39
CA LEU A 225 10.83 23.17 -31.12
C LEU A 225 12.02 23.39 -30.19
N ALA A 226 13.19 23.67 -30.75
CA ALA A 226 14.41 23.93 -29.99
C ALA A 226 14.30 25.15 -29.04
N ASP A 227 13.37 26.06 -29.27
CA ASP A 227 13.07 27.21 -28.44
C ASP A 227 12.03 26.92 -27.32
N GLY A 228 11.60 25.66 -27.16
CA GLY A 228 10.58 25.22 -26.21
C GLY A 228 9.13 25.50 -26.65
N THR A 229 8.92 26.06 -27.84
CA THR A 229 7.58 26.33 -28.37
C THR A 229 6.91 25.02 -28.81
N LYS A 230 5.66 24.79 -28.38
CA LYS A 230 4.87 23.63 -28.80
C LYS A 230 3.98 23.97 -29.98
N LYS A 231 3.90 23.07 -30.95
CA LYS A 231 3.03 23.17 -32.13
C LYS A 231 2.35 21.86 -32.46
N ARG A 232 1.14 21.97 -33.00
CA ARG A 232 0.43 20.81 -33.54
C ARG A 232 0.57 20.78 -35.05
N LEU A 233 0.93 19.62 -35.56
CA LEU A 233 1.07 19.33 -36.98
C LEU A 233 0.08 18.23 -37.37
N ALA A 234 -0.42 18.29 -38.61
CA ALA A 234 -1.33 17.27 -39.13
C ALA A 234 -0.59 15.92 -39.25
N HIS A 235 -1.28 14.87 -38.90
CA HIS A 235 -0.77 13.50 -38.97
C HIS A 235 -1.94 12.61 -39.41
N LYS A 236 -1.70 11.78 -40.42
CA LYS A 236 -2.62 10.73 -40.82
C LYS A 236 -1.97 9.40 -40.45
N PRO A 237 -2.60 8.60 -39.57
CA PRO A 237 -2.09 7.29 -39.19
C PRO A 237 -2.04 6.29 -40.33
#